data_6565aed4572c028f82a07d781a79cd12
#
_entry.id   6565aed4572c028f82a07d781a79cd12
#
_cell.length_a   1.000
_cell.length_b   1.000
_cell.length_c   1.000
_cell.angle_alpha   90.00
_cell.angle_beta   90.00
_cell.angle_gamma   90.00
#
_symmetry.space_group_name_H-M   'P 1'
#
loop_
_entity.id
_entity.type
_entity.pdbx_description
1 polymer ?
#
loop_
_entity_poly.entity_id
_entity_poly.type
_entity_poly.pdbx_seq_one_letter_code
_entity_poly.pdbx_strand_id
1 'polypeptide(L)'
;MSSGAIALGCKKMNYNKKNLKLDKSQAIASIGQIELMNLFLETFSKYKLDISQILLTLDDTEERRRSINAKRTFENLFDLDFIPIVNENDTIATSEIKYGDNDRLASRVAQITNADTLILLSDVDGLYTKNPKKFKDAQLIKLSLIHI
;
A
#
# COMPACT_ATOMS: atom_id res chain seq x y z
N MET A 1 4.70 -1.65 1.54
CA MET A 1 3.37 -1.05 1.33
C MET A 1 2.52 -1.22 2.56
N SER A 2 1.77 -0.19 2.91
CA SER A 2 0.81 -0.21 4.03
C SER A 2 -0.61 0.04 3.52
N SER A 3 -1.59 -0.14 4.40
CA SER A 3 -2.99 0.18 4.16
C SER A 3 -3.69 0.47 5.48
N GLY A 4 -4.94 0.92 5.42
CA GLY A 4 -5.75 1.11 6.63
C GLY A 4 -5.89 2.55 7.11
N ALA A 5 -5.34 3.54 6.41
CA ALA A 5 -5.46 4.95 6.78
C ALA A 5 -6.93 5.37 6.98
N ILE A 6 -7.82 5.06 6.03
CA ILE A 6 -9.26 5.36 6.15
C ILE A 6 -9.87 4.68 7.38
N ALA A 7 -9.51 3.42 7.65
CA ALA A 7 -10.07 2.70 8.80
C ALA A 7 -9.65 3.32 10.14
N LEU A 8 -8.37 3.69 10.25
CA LEU A 8 -7.82 4.38 11.43
C LEU A 8 -8.43 5.77 11.59
N GLY A 9 -8.58 6.53 10.51
CA GLY A 9 -9.25 7.82 10.53
C GLY A 9 -10.70 7.73 10.99
N CYS A 10 -11.46 6.76 10.46
CA CYS A 10 -12.81 6.48 10.90
C CYS A 10 -12.88 6.14 12.40
N LYS A 11 -11.94 5.31 12.87
CA LYS A 11 -11.85 4.94 14.29
C LYS A 11 -11.57 6.16 15.16
N LYS A 12 -10.62 7.00 14.79
CA LYS A 12 -10.25 8.22 15.51
C LYS A 12 -11.39 9.21 15.60
N MET A 13 -12.15 9.37 14.50
CA MET A 13 -13.29 10.29 14.40
C MET A 13 -14.62 9.70 14.91
N ASN A 14 -14.61 8.44 15.37
CA ASN A 14 -15.81 7.67 15.70
C ASN A 14 -16.86 7.70 14.57
N TYR A 15 -16.38 7.59 13.32
CA TYR A 15 -17.19 7.72 12.11
C TYR A 15 -17.46 6.37 11.47
N ASN A 16 -18.69 6.17 10.97
CA ASN A 16 -19.04 4.91 10.29
C ASN A 16 -18.51 4.91 8.85
N LYS A 17 -17.75 3.87 8.49
CA LYS A 17 -17.17 3.68 7.16
C LYS A 17 -18.21 3.47 6.04
N LYS A 18 -19.47 3.11 6.37
CA LYS A 18 -20.50 2.85 5.36
C LYS A 18 -20.90 4.14 4.65
N ASN A 19 -20.87 4.13 3.32
CA ASN A 19 -21.32 5.22 2.44
C ASN A 19 -20.48 6.53 2.53
N LEU A 20 -19.16 6.43 2.71
CA LEU A 20 -18.29 7.59 2.58
C LEU A 20 -18.25 8.05 1.11
N LYS A 21 -18.55 9.33 0.87
CA LYS A 21 -18.24 9.98 -0.40
C LYS A 21 -16.73 10.15 -0.54
N LEU A 22 -16.25 10.27 -1.79
CA LEU A 22 -14.82 10.33 -2.09
C LEU A 22 -14.11 11.44 -1.30
N ASP A 23 -14.63 12.65 -1.34
CA ASP A 23 -14.10 13.83 -0.65
C ASP A 23 -13.93 13.61 0.87
N LYS A 24 -14.95 13.03 1.50
CA LYS A 24 -14.90 12.66 2.92
C LYS A 24 -13.90 11.53 3.19
N SER A 25 -13.82 10.56 2.29
CA SER A 25 -12.87 9.46 2.40
C SER A 25 -11.44 9.97 2.36
N GLN A 26 -11.14 10.88 1.46
CA GLN A 26 -9.83 11.53 1.33
C GLN A 26 -9.46 12.32 2.60
N ALA A 27 -10.38 13.12 3.13
CA ALA A 27 -10.16 13.85 4.38
C ALA A 27 -9.93 12.90 5.58
N ILE A 28 -10.70 11.83 5.69
CA ILE A 28 -10.54 10.82 6.74
C ILE A 28 -9.23 10.05 6.57
N ALA A 29 -8.84 9.73 5.35
CA ALA A 29 -7.56 9.09 5.05
C ALA A 29 -6.38 9.94 5.53
N SER A 30 -6.41 11.27 5.32
CA SER A 30 -5.35 12.17 5.77
C SER A 30 -5.19 12.17 7.30
N ILE A 31 -6.29 12.12 8.04
CA ILE A 31 -6.28 11.99 9.51
C ILE A 31 -5.71 10.62 9.93
N GLY A 32 -6.17 9.56 9.29
CA GLY A 32 -5.78 8.21 9.62
C GLY A 32 -4.35 7.87 9.20
N GLN A 33 -3.79 8.57 8.21
CA GLN A 33 -2.41 8.39 7.77
C GLN A 33 -1.43 8.76 8.90
N ILE A 34 -1.73 9.76 9.71
CA ILE A 34 -0.93 10.13 10.89
C ILE A 34 -0.93 8.98 11.91
N GLU A 35 -2.10 8.43 12.21
CA GLU A 35 -2.24 7.30 13.14
C GLU A 35 -1.50 6.05 12.62
N LEU A 36 -1.60 5.80 11.32
CA LEU A 36 -0.92 4.69 10.68
C LEU A 36 0.62 4.81 10.82
N MET A 37 1.16 5.99 10.56
CA MET A 37 2.59 6.24 10.70
C MET A 37 3.06 6.15 12.15
N ASN A 38 2.29 6.63 13.12
CA ASN A 38 2.60 6.47 14.54
C ASN A 38 2.70 5.00 14.94
N LEU A 39 1.78 4.14 14.47
CA LEU A 39 1.84 2.70 14.72
C LEU A 39 3.11 2.06 14.14
N PHE A 40 3.50 2.46 12.94
CA PHE A 40 4.76 1.99 12.35
C PHE A 40 5.96 2.49 13.14
N LEU A 41 6.03 3.77 13.50
CA LEU A 41 7.10 4.35 14.31
C LEU A 41 7.25 3.62 15.65
N GLU A 42 6.16 3.41 16.39
CA GLU A 42 6.17 2.68 17.65
C GLU A 42 6.63 1.22 17.49
N THR A 43 6.30 0.59 16.38
CA THR A 43 6.66 -0.80 16.13
C THR A 43 8.13 -0.93 15.76
N PHE A 44 8.61 -0.15 14.81
CA PHE A 44 9.96 -0.25 14.27
C PHE A 44 11.02 0.27 15.25
N SER A 45 10.71 1.29 16.05
CA SER A 45 11.62 1.81 17.07
C SER A 45 11.98 0.76 18.14
N LYS A 46 11.11 -0.22 18.41
CA LYS A 46 11.44 -1.36 19.31
C LYS A 46 12.61 -2.21 18.78
N TYR A 47 12.80 -2.19 17.47
CA TYR A 47 13.88 -2.91 16.78
C TYR A 47 15.04 -1.98 16.39
N LYS A 48 15.00 -0.70 16.83
CA LYS A 48 15.99 0.33 16.45
C LYS A 48 16.10 0.52 14.94
N LEU A 49 14.97 0.46 14.26
CA LEU A 49 14.85 0.67 12.80
C LEU A 49 14.18 2.00 12.55
N ASP A 50 14.81 2.82 11.72
CA ASP A 50 14.28 4.10 11.29
C ASP A 50 13.38 3.93 10.05
N ILE A 51 12.29 4.67 10.03
CA ILE A 51 11.32 4.61 8.94
C ILE A 51 11.14 5.98 8.29
N SER A 52 10.74 5.97 7.04
CA SER A 52 10.32 7.15 6.30
C SER A 52 8.94 6.92 5.68
N GLN A 53 8.24 7.99 5.34
CA GLN A 53 6.94 7.91 4.67
C GLN A 53 7.08 8.29 3.20
N ILE A 54 6.49 7.48 2.32
CA ILE A 54 6.31 7.80 0.90
C ILE A 54 4.83 7.63 0.54
N LEU A 55 4.23 8.65 -0.03
CA LEU A 55 2.87 8.62 -0.57
C LEU A 55 2.93 8.74 -2.09
N LEU A 56 2.36 7.77 -2.79
CA LEU A 56 2.32 7.70 -4.25
C LEU A 56 0.91 7.40 -4.74
N THR A 57 0.60 7.91 -5.91
CA THR A 57 -0.54 7.43 -6.70
C THR A 57 -0.04 6.45 -7.76
N LEU A 58 -0.94 5.68 -8.36
CA LEU A 58 -0.59 4.83 -9.52
C LEU A 58 -0.01 5.66 -10.65
N ASP A 59 -0.59 6.84 -10.93
CA ASP A 59 -0.12 7.76 -11.97
C ASP A 59 1.34 8.19 -11.74
N ASP A 60 1.74 8.39 -10.47
CA ASP A 60 3.13 8.73 -10.13
C ASP A 60 4.12 7.60 -10.49
N THR A 61 3.64 6.36 -10.54
CA THR A 61 4.45 5.20 -10.92
C THR A 61 4.47 4.95 -12.43
N GLU A 62 3.48 5.44 -13.16
CA GLU A 62 3.32 5.24 -14.61
C GLU A 62 3.93 6.40 -15.42
N GLU A 63 3.89 7.62 -14.91
CA GLU A 63 4.50 8.77 -15.54
C GLU A 63 6.03 8.71 -15.36
N ARG A 64 6.75 8.63 -16.49
CA ARG A 64 8.21 8.38 -16.52
C ARG A 64 9.02 9.31 -15.61
N ARG A 65 8.74 10.61 -15.64
CA ARG A 65 9.50 11.60 -14.87
C ARG A 65 9.28 11.43 -13.37
N ARG A 66 8.03 11.20 -12.95
CA ARG A 66 7.67 10.99 -11.56
C ARG A 66 8.22 9.67 -11.04
N SER A 67 8.12 8.60 -11.84
CA SER A 67 8.68 7.29 -11.52
C SER A 67 10.19 7.34 -11.31
N ILE A 68 10.95 8.07 -12.16
CA ILE A 68 12.39 8.26 -11.97
C ILE A 68 12.69 9.04 -10.68
N ASN A 69 11.91 10.07 -10.36
CA ASN A 69 12.08 10.81 -9.12
C ASN A 69 11.78 9.94 -7.88
N ALA A 70 10.70 9.16 -7.93
CA ALA A 70 10.38 8.20 -6.88
C ALA A 70 11.51 7.19 -6.67
N LYS A 71 12.05 6.61 -7.77
CA LYS A 71 13.20 5.70 -7.70
C LYS A 71 14.39 6.32 -6.95
N ARG A 72 14.80 7.52 -7.34
CA ARG A 72 15.92 8.23 -6.69
C ARG A 72 15.65 8.51 -5.21
N THR A 73 14.39 8.79 -4.86
CA THR A 73 14.00 8.97 -3.45
C THR A 73 14.16 7.68 -2.67
N PHE A 74 13.71 6.54 -3.22
CA PHE A 74 13.93 5.24 -2.58
C PHE A 74 15.42 4.91 -2.42
N GLU A 75 16.21 5.10 -3.47
CA GLU A 75 17.67 4.86 -3.44
C GLU A 75 18.33 5.67 -2.32
N ASN A 76 18.06 6.97 -2.24
CA ASN A 76 18.60 7.81 -1.17
C ASN A 76 18.13 7.37 0.24
N LEU A 77 16.89 6.93 0.39
CA LEU A 77 16.40 6.44 1.68
C LEU A 77 17.10 5.14 2.10
N PHE A 78 17.36 4.25 1.16
CA PHE A 78 18.13 3.02 1.42
C PHE A 78 19.58 3.33 1.79
N ASP A 79 20.21 4.30 1.10
CA ASP A 79 21.58 4.75 1.41
C ASP A 79 21.69 5.40 2.81
N LEU A 80 20.57 5.93 3.32
CA LEU A 80 20.46 6.49 4.67
C LEU A 80 19.99 5.45 5.72
N ASP A 81 19.88 4.18 5.37
CA ASP A 81 19.40 3.10 6.23
C ASP A 81 17.96 3.27 6.74
N PHE A 82 17.11 4.03 6.02
CA PHE A 82 15.70 4.17 6.34
C PHE A 82 14.83 3.14 5.61
N ILE A 83 13.81 2.63 6.30
CA ILE A 83 12.80 1.75 5.72
C ILE A 83 11.63 2.59 5.21
N PRO A 84 11.38 2.65 3.88
CA PRO A 84 10.27 3.40 3.34
C PRO A 84 8.93 2.70 3.60
N ILE A 85 8.06 3.35 4.36
CA ILE A 85 6.66 2.93 4.51
C ILE A 85 5.84 3.63 3.44
N VAL A 86 5.45 2.86 2.44
CA VAL A 86 4.72 3.37 1.26
C VAL A 86 3.23 3.17 1.44
N ASN A 87 2.42 4.16 1.11
CA ASN A 87 0.97 4.07 0.99
C ASN A 87 0.48 4.85 -0.22
N GLU A 88 -0.76 4.63 -0.61
CA GLU A 88 -1.40 5.46 -1.61
C GLU A 88 -1.61 6.89 -1.08
N ASN A 89 -1.46 7.88 -1.96
CA ASN A 89 -1.80 9.25 -1.65
C ASN A 89 -3.31 9.48 -1.85
N ASP A 90 -4.07 8.97 -0.91
CA ASP A 90 -5.52 9.05 -0.90
C ASP A 90 -6.05 10.49 -1.05
N THR A 91 -5.27 11.51 -0.65
CA THR A 91 -5.72 12.92 -0.64
C THR A 91 -5.87 13.51 -2.04
N ILE A 92 -5.12 12.98 -3.00
CA ILE A 92 -5.14 13.47 -4.40
C ILE A 92 -5.52 12.38 -5.40
N ALA A 93 -5.74 11.15 -4.95
CA ALA A 93 -6.19 10.07 -5.80
C ALA A 93 -7.58 10.41 -6.38
N THR A 94 -7.69 10.41 -7.71
CA THR A 94 -8.92 10.76 -8.43
C THR A 94 -9.80 9.55 -8.73
N SER A 95 -9.25 8.36 -8.66
CA SER A 95 -9.98 7.10 -8.85
C SER A 95 -10.70 6.72 -7.57
N GLU A 96 -11.91 6.18 -7.68
CA GLU A 96 -12.57 5.53 -6.55
C GLU A 96 -11.64 4.45 -5.98
N ILE A 97 -11.40 4.50 -4.67
CA ILE A 97 -10.53 3.55 -3.97
C ILE A 97 -11.14 2.15 -4.13
N LYS A 98 -10.53 1.33 -4.98
CA LYS A 98 -10.94 -0.04 -5.25
C LYS A 98 -10.11 -1.02 -4.42
N TYR A 99 -10.74 -2.12 -4.03
CA TYR A 99 -10.02 -3.23 -3.39
C TYR A 99 -8.91 -3.75 -4.33
N GLY A 100 -7.68 -3.84 -3.83
CA GLY A 100 -6.53 -4.35 -4.57
C GLY A 100 -5.61 -3.27 -5.17
N ASP A 101 -5.94 -1.99 -5.03
CA ASP A 101 -5.11 -0.91 -5.57
C ASP A 101 -3.73 -0.88 -4.90
N ASN A 102 -3.64 -1.18 -3.60
CA ASN A 102 -2.35 -1.27 -2.89
C ASN A 102 -1.47 -2.44 -3.35
N ASP A 103 -2.04 -3.56 -3.78
CA ASP A 103 -1.25 -4.68 -4.32
C ASP A 103 -0.66 -4.31 -5.69
N ARG A 104 -1.45 -3.60 -6.51
CA ARG A 104 -0.98 -3.07 -7.79
C ARG A 104 0.11 -2.02 -7.58
N LEU A 105 -0.08 -1.09 -6.64
CA LEU A 105 0.92 -0.10 -6.30
C LEU A 105 2.18 -0.75 -5.71
N ALA A 106 2.06 -1.81 -4.90
CA ALA A 106 3.17 -2.58 -4.37
C ALA A 106 4.00 -3.23 -5.49
N SER A 107 3.34 -3.79 -6.49
CA SER A 107 4.01 -4.36 -7.66
C SER A 107 4.78 -3.29 -8.45
N ARG A 108 4.21 -2.10 -8.62
CA ARG A 108 4.89 -0.97 -9.26
C ARG A 108 6.08 -0.48 -8.45
N VAL A 109 5.94 -0.37 -7.13
CA VAL A 109 7.04 0.01 -6.24
C VAL A 109 8.17 -1.02 -6.31
N ALA A 110 7.86 -2.31 -6.31
CA ALA A 110 8.86 -3.37 -6.48
C ALA A 110 9.64 -3.23 -7.80
N GLN A 111 8.96 -2.90 -8.90
CA GLN A 111 9.63 -2.61 -10.18
C GLN A 111 10.53 -1.37 -10.12
N ILE A 112 10.05 -0.27 -9.53
CA ILE A 112 10.79 0.99 -9.41
C ILE A 112 12.06 0.81 -8.58
N THR A 113 11.97 0.04 -7.49
CA THR A 113 13.08 -0.22 -6.56
C THR A 113 13.98 -1.37 -6.99
N ASN A 114 13.67 -2.06 -8.10
CA ASN A 114 14.34 -3.30 -8.53
C ASN A 114 14.38 -4.34 -7.41
N ALA A 115 13.27 -4.52 -6.69
CA ALA A 115 13.20 -5.49 -5.61
C ALA A 115 13.28 -6.93 -6.16
N ASP A 116 14.10 -7.77 -5.53
CA ASP A 116 14.28 -9.17 -5.90
C ASP A 116 13.04 -10.02 -5.56
N THR A 117 12.29 -9.60 -4.55
CA THR A 117 11.14 -10.35 -4.06
C THR A 117 10.02 -9.40 -3.62
N LEU A 118 8.79 -9.72 -4.01
CA LEU A 118 7.57 -9.07 -3.52
C LEU A 118 6.76 -10.07 -2.70
N ILE A 119 6.49 -9.74 -1.44
CA ILE A 119 5.64 -10.53 -0.56
C ILE A 119 4.32 -9.78 -0.35
N LEU A 120 3.21 -10.37 -0.80
CA LEU A 120 1.86 -9.87 -0.57
C LEU A 120 1.22 -10.64 0.58
N LEU A 121 0.93 -9.94 1.68
CA LEU A 121 0.22 -10.51 2.81
C LEU A 121 -1.30 -10.40 2.56
N SER A 122 -1.96 -11.54 2.55
CA SER A 122 -3.39 -11.65 2.25
C SER A 122 -4.12 -12.47 3.32
N ASP A 123 -5.44 -12.34 3.36
CA ASP A 123 -6.33 -13.14 4.20
C ASP A 123 -6.76 -14.47 3.54
N VAL A 124 -6.10 -14.81 2.42
CA VAL A 124 -6.20 -16.11 1.73
C VAL A 124 -4.81 -16.69 1.57
N ASP A 125 -4.71 -18.01 1.54
CA ASP A 125 -3.47 -18.77 1.55
C ASP A 125 -2.77 -18.89 0.18
N GLY A 126 -3.29 -18.20 -0.83
CA GLY A 126 -2.64 -18.13 -2.13
C GLY A 126 -3.53 -17.60 -3.24
N LEU A 127 -3.07 -17.76 -4.47
CA LEU A 127 -3.79 -17.39 -5.68
C LEU A 127 -4.81 -18.47 -6.04
N TYR A 128 -6.05 -18.08 -6.26
CA TYR A 128 -7.15 -18.95 -6.62
C TYR A 128 -7.70 -18.65 -8.00
N THR A 129 -8.29 -19.62 -8.65
CA THR A 129 -9.00 -19.45 -9.94
C THR A 129 -10.21 -18.50 -9.83
N LYS A 130 -10.77 -18.37 -8.63
CA LYS A 130 -11.85 -17.44 -8.25
C LYS A 130 -11.89 -17.28 -6.73
N ASN A 131 -12.67 -16.34 -6.23
CA ASN A 131 -12.73 -16.02 -4.80
C ASN A 131 -13.18 -17.25 -3.96
N PRO A 132 -12.32 -17.85 -3.10
CA PRO A 132 -12.65 -19.07 -2.34
C PRO A 132 -13.71 -18.86 -1.26
N LYS A 133 -13.91 -17.62 -0.80
CA LYS A 133 -14.96 -17.30 0.18
C LYS A 133 -16.37 -17.26 -0.45
N LYS A 134 -16.44 -17.07 -1.78
CA LYS A 134 -17.71 -16.99 -2.52
C LYS A 134 -18.03 -18.25 -3.31
N PHE A 135 -17.01 -18.97 -3.77
CA PHE A 135 -17.15 -20.11 -4.68
C PHE A 135 -16.48 -21.35 -4.10
N LYS A 136 -17.30 -22.37 -3.80
CA LYS A 136 -16.81 -23.64 -3.23
C LYS A 136 -15.91 -24.45 -4.18
N ASP A 137 -16.00 -24.20 -5.47
CA ASP A 137 -15.22 -24.80 -6.54
C ASP A 137 -13.98 -23.99 -6.93
N ALA A 138 -13.62 -22.99 -6.13
CA ALA A 138 -12.38 -22.25 -6.28
C ALA A 138 -11.17 -23.16 -6.02
N GLN A 139 -10.23 -23.24 -6.97
CA GLN A 139 -9.04 -24.08 -6.88
C GLN A 139 -7.82 -23.20 -6.62
N LEU A 140 -6.97 -23.64 -5.69
CA LEU A 140 -5.68 -23.01 -5.42
C LEU A 140 -4.72 -23.26 -6.60
N ILE A 141 -4.13 -22.21 -7.11
CA ILE A 141 -3.08 -22.27 -8.12
C ILE A 141 -1.76 -22.49 -7.37
N LYS A 142 -1.26 -23.72 -7.38
CA LYS A 142 -0.11 -24.15 -6.56
C LYS A 142 1.20 -23.41 -6.87
N LEU A 143 1.43 -23.01 -8.10
CA LEU A 143 2.60 -22.24 -8.51
C LEU A 143 2.38 -21.67 -9.92
N SER A 144 2.71 -20.41 -10.10
CA SER A 144 2.86 -19.82 -11.43
C SER A 144 4.30 -19.38 -11.59
N LEU A 145 5.10 -20.13 -12.32
CA LEU A 145 6.44 -19.71 -12.74
C LEU A 145 6.31 -19.05 -14.11
N ILE A 146 6.43 -17.73 -14.13
CA ILE A 146 6.63 -17.01 -15.38
C ILE A 146 8.13 -16.86 -15.54
N HIS A 147 8.72 -17.65 -16.40
CA HIS A 147 10.06 -17.38 -16.89
C HIS A 147 9.94 -16.33 -17.99
N ILE A 148 10.44 -15.14 -17.73
CA ILE A 148 10.63 -14.08 -18.71
C ILE A 148 12.03 -14.23 -19.28
#